data_4e537ebb3826a3ac589e7683fe9cadff
#
_entry.id   4e537ebb3826a3ac589e7683fe9cadff
#
_cell.length_a   1.000
_cell.length_b   1.000
_cell.length_c   1.000
_cell.angle_alpha   90.00
_cell.angle_beta   90.00
_cell.angle_gamma   90.00
#
_symmetry.space_group_name_H-M   'P 1'
#
loop_
_entity.id
_entity.type
_entity.pdbx_description
1 polymer ?
#
loop_
_entity_poly.entity_id
_entity_poly.type
_entity_poly.pdbx_seq_one_letter_code
_entity_poly.pdbx_strand_id
1 'polypeptide(L)'
;MTAPPSTNHTSGHLLARNTIWNLTGMGTPLLAALFSIPILVATLGAERFGILTLAWMVIGYFSLFDLGLGRALTKLVAEKLGAGQAKAIPPLVWAAMSLMLALGLTAALIVILISPWLTQSALKIPHALQEETLRSFYLLALSIPVVISTAGLRGILEAQQRFGMVNALRIPMGLLTFLGPLLVLPFSHSLVAITAVLVAFRVVAWLAHLLLCFKVMPTLRTNVSIRRRDIRPLLHLGGWMTVTNIVGPLMVYLDRFLIGSLVSMAAVAYYVTPYEVVTKFLLIPGALVAVLFPAFSASFASDQKHAAALFQRGVKYTFLILFPLILATITFAHEGLGLWLNSAFATNGTKVLQWLAVGVFLNSLANIPFAFIQGAGRPDLTAKLHLIELPFYLLTLWWLLHTWGIVGAAVAWATRAAIDALALFVLATHLISGVEKREAFKLDTMVIIATLFVFGIGAILTGPGIKISFLVVTLLTFTAATWFLFLSQQERLLINATLHGKMGSFKQQ
;
A
#
# COMPACT_ATOMS: atom_id res chain seq x y z
N MET A 1 -41.83 25.14 11.82
CA MET A 1 -40.59 24.76 11.13
C MET A 1 -39.81 23.84 12.03
N THR A 2 -39.99 22.54 11.86
CA THR A 2 -39.26 21.49 12.60
C THR A 2 -37.93 21.27 11.93
N ALA A 3 -36.82 21.40 12.68
CA ALA A 3 -35.48 21.15 12.21
C ALA A 3 -35.38 19.67 11.71
N PRO A 4 -34.66 19.41 10.61
CA PRO A 4 -34.47 18.04 10.14
C PRO A 4 -33.66 17.25 11.19
N PRO A 5 -33.96 15.96 11.37
CA PRO A 5 -33.26 15.16 12.36
C PRO A 5 -31.76 15.09 12.02
N SER A 6 -30.92 15.49 12.97
CA SER A 6 -29.49 15.31 12.94
C SER A 6 -29.20 13.80 12.85
N THR A 7 -28.86 13.32 11.67
CA THR A 7 -28.40 11.95 11.48
C THR A 7 -27.07 11.79 12.23
N ASN A 8 -27.11 11.11 13.37
CA ASN A 8 -25.95 10.68 14.16
C ASN A 8 -25.05 9.75 13.33
N HIS A 9 -24.22 10.31 12.44
CA HIS A 9 -23.25 9.58 11.62
C HIS A 9 -21.99 9.12 12.39
N THR A 10 -21.95 9.34 13.71
CA THR A 10 -20.79 9.03 14.59
C THR A 10 -21.10 8.00 15.68
N SER A 11 -22.06 7.09 15.48
CA SER A 11 -22.24 6.03 16.47
C SER A 11 -21.01 5.09 16.44
N GLY A 12 -20.39 4.83 17.61
CA GLY A 12 -19.21 3.97 17.73
C GLY A 12 -19.40 2.59 17.11
N HIS A 13 -20.66 2.09 17.06
CA HIS A 13 -21.03 0.84 16.42
C HIS A 13 -20.87 0.88 14.88
N LEU A 14 -21.21 2.02 14.24
CA LEU A 14 -21.01 2.19 12.78
C LEU A 14 -19.52 2.29 12.43
N LEU A 15 -18.74 3.00 13.25
CA LEU A 15 -17.29 3.10 13.09
C LEU A 15 -16.63 1.72 13.25
N ALA A 16 -16.97 0.97 14.30
CA ALA A 16 -16.45 -0.39 14.54
C ALA A 16 -16.79 -1.32 13.38
N ARG A 17 -18.05 -1.32 12.93
CA ARG A 17 -18.48 -2.14 11.78
C ARG A 17 -17.73 -1.79 10.49
N ASN A 18 -17.57 -0.52 10.19
CA ASN A 18 -16.84 -0.06 9.00
C ASN A 18 -15.34 -0.42 9.08
N THR A 19 -14.75 -0.35 10.28
CA THR A 19 -13.35 -0.77 10.52
C THR A 19 -13.20 -2.27 10.29
N ILE A 20 -14.10 -3.10 10.81
CA ILE A 20 -14.09 -4.55 10.60
C ILE A 20 -14.22 -4.87 9.11
N TRP A 21 -15.16 -4.25 8.39
CA TRP A 21 -15.31 -4.43 6.95
C TRP A 21 -14.05 -4.03 6.16
N ASN A 22 -13.40 -2.93 6.55
CA ASN A 22 -12.15 -2.52 5.92
C ASN A 22 -11.00 -3.49 6.21
N LEU A 23 -10.85 -3.97 7.45
CA LEU A 23 -9.85 -4.96 7.82
C LEU A 23 -10.09 -6.29 7.10
N THR A 24 -11.34 -6.76 7.04
CA THR A 24 -11.70 -7.95 6.27
C THR A 24 -11.38 -7.77 4.79
N GLY A 25 -11.73 -6.60 4.22
CA GLY A 25 -11.44 -6.27 2.82
C GLY A 25 -9.96 -6.22 2.47
N MET A 26 -9.10 -5.88 3.43
CA MET A 26 -7.64 -5.88 3.26
C MET A 26 -7.02 -7.25 3.57
N GLY A 27 -7.55 -7.97 4.55
CA GLY A 27 -7.01 -9.26 5.01
C GLY A 27 -7.35 -10.44 4.08
N THR A 28 -8.54 -10.45 3.50
CA THR A 28 -9.00 -11.58 2.67
C THR A 28 -8.13 -11.81 1.42
N PRO A 29 -7.71 -10.78 0.65
CA PRO A 29 -6.77 -10.98 -0.45
C PRO A 29 -5.39 -11.49 -0.01
N LEU A 30 -4.96 -11.16 1.23
CA LEU A 30 -3.71 -11.66 1.79
C LEU A 30 -3.75 -13.16 2.02
N LEU A 31 -4.84 -13.66 2.60
CA LEU A 31 -5.03 -15.10 2.78
C LEU A 31 -5.05 -15.81 1.43
N ALA A 32 -5.76 -15.26 0.44
CA ALA A 32 -5.74 -15.81 -0.91
C ALA A 32 -4.32 -15.84 -1.50
N ALA A 33 -3.53 -14.78 -1.35
CA ALA A 33 -2.16 -14.73 -1.82
C ALA A 33 -1.27 -15.77 -1.13
N LEU A 34 -1.42 -15.95 0.20
CA LEU A 34 -0.65 -16.90 0.98
C LEU A 34 -0.79 -18.34 0.46
N PHE A 35 -2.00 -18.74 0.04
CA PHE A 35 -2.26 -20.07 -0.51
C PHE A 35 -1.99 -20.14 -2.02
N SER A 36 -2.28 -19.09 -2.77
CA SER A 36 -2.17 -19.12 -4.24
C SER A 36 -0.74 -19.04 -4.73
N ILE A 37 0.10 -18.20 -4.11
CA ILE A 37 1.47 -17.96 -4.57
C ILE A 37 2.31 -19.23 -4.62
N PRO A 38 2.36 -20.11 -3.59
CA PRO A 38 3.10 -21.36 -3.65
C PRO A 38 2.68 -22.26 -4.81
N ILE A 39 1.36 -22.39 -5.03
CA ILE A 39 0.82 -23.21 -6.12
C ILE A 39 1.21 -22.64 -7.48
N LEU A 40 1.09 -21.31 -7.64
CA LEU A 40 1.47 -20.63 -8.88
C LEU A 40 2.97 -20.76 -9.16
N VAL A 41 3.82 -20.59 -8.14
CA VAL A 41 5.27 -20.75 -8.27
C VAL A 41 5.63 -22.19 -8.63
N ALA A 42 5.04 -23.18 -7.96
CA ALA A 42 5.30 -24.59 -8.23
C ALA A 42 4.89 -25.01 -9.65
N THR A 43 3.76 -24.47 -10.15
CA THR A 43 3.18 -24.87 -11.42
C THR A 43 3.77 -24.11 -12.62
N LEU A 44 3.95 -22.79 -12.48
CA LEU A 44 4.40 -21.91 -13.56
C LEU A 44 5.94 -21.81 -13.65
N GLY A 45 6.63 -22.07 -12.54
CA GLY A 45 8.05 -21.78 -12.38
C GLY A 45 8.31 -20.29 -12.14
N ALA A 46 9.55 -19.97 -11.73
CA ALA A 46 9.92 -18.61 -11.31
C ALA A 46 9.83 -17.58 -12.44
N GLU A 47 10.13 -17.96 -13.68
CA GLU A 47 10.13 -17.02 -14.82
C GLU A 47 8.71 -16.57 -15.22
N ARG A 48 7.79 -17.53 -15.45
CA ARG A 48 6.38 -17.20 -15.72
C ARG A 48 5.74 -16.50 -14.55
N PHE A 49 6.04 -16.92 -13.33
CA PHE A 49 5.54 -16.24 -12.14
C PHE A 49 6.07 -14.80 -12.04
N GLY A 50 7.34 -14.57 -12.38
CA GLY A 50 7.92 -13.21 -12.47
C GLY A 50 7.17 -12.32 -13.47
N ILE A 51 6.84 -12.85 -14.66
CA ILE A 51 6.04 -12.13 -15.66
C ILE A 51 4.61 -11.87 -15.13
N LEU A 52 3.99 -12.84 -14.46
CA LEU A 52 2.68 -12.65 -13.84
C LEU A 52 2.68 -11.55 -12.77
N THR A 53 3.76 -11.44 -11.98
CA THR A 53 3.89 -10.37 -10.99
C THR A 53 4.01 -8.98 -11.64
N LEU A 54 4.68 -8.88 -12.81
CA LEU A 54 4.67 -7.66 -13.61
C LEU A 54 3.27 -7.34 -14.13
N ALA A 55 2.50 -8.34 -14.57
CA ALA A 55 1.12 -8.15 -14.97
C ALA A 55 0.24 -7.61 -13.83
N TRP A 56 0.34 -8.16 -12.62
CA TRP A 56 -0.34 -7.64 -11.43
C TRP A 56 0.06 -6.19 -11.11
N MET A 57 1.35 -5.89 -11.25
CA MET A 57 1.87 -4.55 -11.03
C MET A 57 1.30 -3.56 -12.06
N VAL A 58 1.26 -3.90 -13.33
CA VAL A 58 0.67 -3.07 -14.40
C VAL A 58 -0.80 -2.77 -14.08
N ILE A 59 -1.59 -3.79 -13.73
CA ILE A 59 -2.98 -3.61 -13.31
C ILE A 59 -3.08 -2.71 -12.07
N GLY A 60 -2.23 -2.93 -11.07
CA GLY A 60 -2.16 -2.13 -9.84
C GLY A 60 -1.83 -0.67 -10.13
N TYR A 61 -0.80 -0.43 -10.94
CA TYR A 61 -0.36 0.90 -11.32
C TYR A 61 -1.47 1.69 -12.05
N PHE A 62 -2.06 1.08 -13.08
CA PHE A 62 -3.13 1.76 -13.82
C PHE A 62 -4.43 1.94 -13.02
N SER A 63 -4.64 1.19 -11.95
CA SER A 63 -5.76 1.43 -11.04
C SER A 63 -5.60 2.73 -10.21
N LEU A 64 -4.38 3.27 -10.14
CA LEU A 64 -4.04 4.54 -9.48
C LEU A 64 -3.76 5.65 -10.51
N PHE A 65 -3.54 5.29 -11.77
CA PHE A 65 -3.15 6.21 -12.85
C PHE A 65 -4.36 6.84 -13.53
N ASP A 66 -5.32 7.30 -12.74
CA ASP A 66 -6.48 8.05 -13.22
C ASP A 66 -6.23 9.58 -13.24
N LEU A 67 -4.99 10.01 -13.07
CA LEU A 67 -4.57 11.40 -12.95
C LEU A 67 -5.41 12.20 -11.92
N GLY A 68 -5.87 11.52 -10.86
CA GLY A 68 -6.69 12.13 -9.82
C GLY A 68 -8.13 12.42 -10.23
N LEU A 69 -8.55 12.05 -11.44
CA LEU A 69 -9.90 12.30 -11.95
C LEU A 69 -10.97 11.59 -11.11
N GLY A 70 -10.69 10.38 -10.59
CA GLY A 70 -11.62 9.66 -9.71
C GLY A 70 -11.88 10.41 -8.41
N ARG A 71 -10.83 10.90 -7.76
CA ARG A 71 -10.96 11.69 -6.53
C ARG A 71 -11.61 13.06 -6.78
N ALA A 72 -11.26 13.71 -7.90
CA ALA A 72 -11.89 14.97 -8.32
C ALA A 72 -13.37 14.76 -8.57
N LEU A 73 -13.76 13.69 -9.27
CA LEU A 73 -15.15 13.33 -9.52
C LEU A 73 -15.90 13.07 -8.20
N THR A 74 -15.32 12.26 -7.30
CA THR A 74 -15.90 11.97 -5.98
C THR A 74 -16.20 13.26 -5.21
N LYS A 75 -15.24 14.19 -5.15
CA LYS A 75 -15.38 15.48 -4.47
C LYS A 75 -16.48 16.33 -5.11
N LEU A 76 -16.43 16.54 -6.43
CA LEU A 76 -17.39 17.39 -7.14
C LEU A 76 -18.82 16.82 -7.10
N VAL A 77 -18.97 15.49 -7.16
CA VAL A 77 -20.30 14.84 -7.01
C VAL A 77 -20.81 15.04 -5.59
N ALA A 78 -19.98 14.84 -4.56
CA ALA A 78 -20.37 15.06 -3.17
C ALA A 78 -20.77 16.53 -2.90
N GLU A 79 -20.01 17.50 -3.43
CA GLU A 79 -20.35 18.94 -3.34
C GLU A 79 -21.70 19.26 -3.98
N LYS A 80 -21.95 18.72 -5.20
CA LYS A 80 -23.24 18.95 -5.89
C LYS A 80 -24.41 18.28 -5.18
N LEU A 81 -24.20 17.11 -4.58
CA LEU A 81 -25.23 16.45 -3.74
C LEU A 81 -25.54 17.29 -2.51
N GLY A 82 -24.52 17.77 -1.80
CA GLY A 82 -24.69 18.64 -0.62
C GLY A 82 -25.37 19.96 -0.93
N ALA A 83 -25.14 20.52 -2.14
CA ALA A 83 -25.78 21.74 -2.62
C ALA A 83 -27.20 21.54 -3.23
N GLY A 84 -27.73 20.32 -3.23
CA GLY A 84 -29.03 20.01 -3.84
C GLY A 84 -29.07 20.10 -5.39
N GLN A 85 -27.89 20.13 -6.04
CA GLN A 85 -27.73 20.29 -7.49
C GLN A 85 -27.71 18.93 -8.24
N ALA A 86 -28.58 17.99 -7.90
CA ALA A 86 -28.61 16.65 -8.46
C ALA A 86 -28.69 16.62 -10.01
N LYS A 87 -29.38 17.57 -10.62
CA LYS A 87 -29.51 17.70 -12.09
C LYS A 87 -28.19 18.03 -12.81
N ALA A 88 -27.17 18.55 -12.08
CA ALA A 88 -25.87 18.89 -12.64
C ALA A 88 -24.85 17.75 -12.55
N ILE A 89 -25.21 16.63 -11.89
CA ILE A 89 -24.30 15.49 -11.68
C ILE A 89 -24.11 14.65 -12.96
N PRO A 90 -25.17 14.25 -13.72
CA PRO A 90 -24.98 13.41 -14.88
C PRO A 90 -24.01 13.97 -15.93
N PRO A 91 -24.09 15.26 -16.35
CA PRO A 91 -23.13 15.83 -17.29
C PRO A 91 -21.69 15.79 -16.78
N LEU A 92 -21.48 16.05 -15.49
CA LEU A 92 -20.16 15.99 -14.83
C LEU A 92 -19.60 14.56 -14.85
N VAL A 93 -20.44 13.57 -14.51
CA VAL A 93 -20.05 12.14 -14.53
C VAL A 93 -19.65 11.70 -15.92
N TRP A 94 -20.47 12.00 -16.94
CA TRP A 94 -20.15 11.61 -18.32
C TRP A 94 -18.92 12.34 -18.86
N ALA A 95 -18.70 13.60 -18.48
CA ALA A 95 -17.46 14.30 -18.81
C ALA A 95 -16.24 13.64 -18.18
N ALA A 96 -16.30 13.26 -16.90
CA ALA A 96 -15.22 12.55 -16.21
C ALA A 96 -14.97 11.16 -16.82
N MET A 97 -16.03 10.39 -17.09
CA MET A 97 -15.92 9.06 -17.71
C MET A 97 -15.31 9.13 -19.10
N SER A 98 -15.67 10.15 -19.90
CA SER A 98 -15.07 10.36 -21.22
C SER A 98 -13.59 10.71 -21.16
N LEU A 99 -13.19 11.57 -20.19
CA LEU A 99 -11.77 11.88 -19.95
C LEU A 99 -10.99 10.64 -19.50
N MET A 100 -11.54 9.85 -18.58
CA MET A 100 -10.92 8.61 -18.09
C MET A 100 -10.81 7.56 -19.20
N LEU A 101 -11.83 7.44 -20.06
CA LEU A 101 -11.79 6.55 -21.20
C LEU A 101 -10.72 7.00 -22.21
N ALA A 102 -10.67 8.27 -22.54
CA ALA A 102 -9.66 8.83 -23.44
C ALA A 102 -8.25 8.62 -22.89
N LEU A 103 -8.03 8.90 -21.59
CA LEU A 103 -6.77 8.64 -20.90
C LEU A 103 -6.42 7.14 -20.95
N GLY A 104 -7.39 6.27 -20.69
CA GLY A 104 -7.19 4.81 -20.69
C GLY A 104 -6.85 4.30 -22.10
N LEU A 105 -7.52 4.79 -23.14
CA LEU A 105 -7.23 4.43 -24.54
C LEU A 105 -5.84 4.92 -24.96
N THR A 106 -5.46 6.14 -24.57
CA THR A 106 -4.11 6.67 -24.82
C THR A 106 -3.05 5.81 -24.13
N ALA A 107 -3.26 5.49 -22.84
CA ALA A 107 -2.34 4.63 -22.10
C ALA A 107 -2.27 3.20 -22.68
N ALA A 108 -3.40 2.64 -23.08
CA ALA A 108 -3.45 1.34 -23.76
C ALA A 108 -2.66 1.35 -25.08
N LEU A 109 -2.84 2.38 -25.90
CA LEU A 109 -2.09 2.53 -27.15
C LEU A 109 -0.59 2.62 -26.91
N ILE A 110 -0.17 3.42 -25.92
CA ILE A 110 1.25 3.53 -25.53
C ILE A 110 1.79 2.15 -25.12
N VAL A 111 1.07 1.41 -24.28
CA VAL A 111 1.50 0.07 -23.82
C VAL A 111 1.57 -0.89 -25.00
N ILE A 112 0.59 -0.88 -25.92
CA ILE A 112 0.61 -1.73 -27.13
C ILE A 112 1.84 -1.43 -28.00
N LEU A 113 2.14 -0.15 -28.24
CA LEU A 113 3.26 0.26 -29.07
C LEU A 113 4.63 -0.07 -28.45
N ILE A 114 4.74 0.00 -27.12
CA ILE A 114 5.98 -0.25 -26.40
C ILE A 114 6.17 -1.76 -26.10
N SER A 115 5.10 -2.55 -26.05
CA SER A 115 5.15 -3.98 -25.66
C SER A 115 6.13 -4.82 -26.49
N PRO A 116 6.25 -4.70 -27.82
CA PRO A 116 7.25 -5.47 -28.57
C PRO A 116 8.68 -5.16 -28.12
N TRP A 117 9.01 -3.88 -27.96
CA TRP A 117 10.31 -3.46 -27.48
C TRP A 117 10.56 -3.94 -26.03
N LEU A 118 9.56 -3.85 -25.14
CA LEU A 118 9.66 -4.35 -23.76
C LEU A 118 9.95 -5.84 -23.72
N THR A 119 9.24 -6.64 -24.52
CA THR A 119 9.34 -8.10 -24.48
C THR A 119 10.58 -8.66 -25.19
N GLN A 120 11.03 -8.01 -26.26
CA GLN A 120 12.12 -8.53 -27.08
C GLN A 120 13.49 -7.92 -26.73
N SER A 121 13.52 -6.71 -26.19
CA SER A 121 14.79 -5.97 -26.00
C SER A 121 14.99 -5.43 -24.59
N ALA A 122 13.96 -4.85 -23.96
CA ALA A 122 14.14 -4.16 -22.69
C ALA A 122 14.15 -5.10 -21.49
N LEU A 123 13.28 -6.11 -21.48
CA LEU A 123 13.17 -7.09 -20.39
C LEU A 123 13.91 -8.38 -20.79
N LYS A 124 14.63 -8.95 -19.83
CA LYS A 124 15.31 -10.25 -20.05
C LYS A 124 14.31 -11.41 -19.95
N ILE A 125 13.38 -11.45 -20.92
CA ILE A 125 12.40 -12.54 -21.05
C ILE A 125 13.02 -13.66 -21.90
N PRO A 126 13.00 -14.93 -21.43
CA PRO A 126 13.44 -16.07 -22.23
C PRO A 126 12.73 -16.11 -23.59
N HIS A 127 13.46 -16.42 -24.65
CA HIS A 127 12.92 -16.44 -26.03
C HIS A 127 11.62 -17.26 -26.14
N ALA A 128 11.56 -18.41 -25.46
CA ALA A 128 10.39 -19.28 -25.44
C ALA A 128 9.14 -18.62 -24.82
N LEU A 129 9.28 -17.56 -24.01
CA LEU A 129 8.18 -16.86 -23.34
C LEU A 129 7.86 -15.49 -23.96
N GLN A 130 8.65 -15.01 -24.92
CA GLN A 130 8.49 -13.67 -25.48
C GLN A 130 7.13 -13.47 -26.18
N GLU A 131 6.73 -14.42 -27.02
CA GLU A 131 5.45 -14.33 -27.73
C GLU A 131 4.26 -14.43 -26.76
N GLU A 132 4.33 -15.36 -25.81
CA GLU A 132 3.33 -15.55 -24.77
C GLU A 132 3.18 -14.27 -23.91
N THR A 133 4.30 -13.67 -23.54
CA THR A 133 4.32 -12.41 -22.77
C THR A 133 3.77 -11.24 -23.57
N LEU A 134 4.13 -11.13 -24.85
CA LEU A 134 3.65 -10.07 -25.75
C LEU A 134 2.13 -10.10 -25.86
N ARG A 135 1.57 -11.29 -26.13
CA ARG A 135 0.10 -11.48 -26.19
C ARG A 135 -0.56 -11.13 -24.85
N SER A 136 0.06 -11.51 -23.73
CA SER A 136 -0.43 -11.16 -22.39
C SER A 136 -0.40 -9.64 -22.15
N PHE A 137 0.64 -8.93 -22.60
CA PHE A 137 0.72 -7.47 -22.49
C PHE A 137 -0.32 -6.76 -23.37
N TYR A 138 -0.65 -7.28 -24.54
CA TYR A 138 -1.74 -6.74 -25.36
C TYR A 138 -3.10 -6.89 -24.67
N LEU A 139 -3.36 -8.05 -24.03
CA LEU A 139 -4.59 -8.24 -23.25
C LEU A 139 -4.65 -7.28 -22.05
N LEU A 140 -3.51 -7.10 -21.34
CA LEU A 140 -3.43 -6.14 -20.25
C LEU A 140 -3.69 -4.72 -20.74
N ALA A 141 -3.12 -4.32 -21.87
CA ALA A 141 -3.35 -3.00 -22.45
C ALA A 141 -4.83 -2.74 -22.71
N LEU A 142 -5.56 -3.72 -23.27
CA LEU A 142 -7.01 -3.62 -23.49
C LEU A 142 -7.80 -3.46 -22.17
N SER A 143 -7.27 -3.91 -21.04
CA SER A 143 -7.92 -3.73 -19.74
C SER A 143 -7.74 -2.32 -19.14
N ILE A 144 -6.75 -1.55 -19.58
CA ILE A 144 -6.40 -0.25 -18.99
C ILE A 144 -7.58 0.74 -18.98
N PRO A 145 -8.32 0.96 -20.09
CA PRO A 145 -9.49 1.84 -20.09
C PRO A 145 -10.56 1.41 -19.10
N VAL A 146 -10.76 0.08 -18.96
CA VAL A 146 -11.71 -0.52 -18.01
C VAL A 146 -11.26 -0.24 -16.56
N VAL A 147 -9.99 -0.44 -16.26
CA VAL A 147 -9.42 -0.24 -14.92
C VAL A 147 -9.51 1.23 -14.51
N ILE A 148 -9.09 2.16 -15.38
CA ILE A 148 -9.11 3.61 -15.10
C ILE A 148 -10.55 4.10 -14.92
N SER A 149 -11.48 3.71 -15.80
CA SER A 149 -12.88 4.13 -15.68
C SER A 149 -13.60 3.52 -14.46
N THR A 150 -13.18 2.34 -13.99
CA THR A 150 -13.69 1.74 -12.75
C THR A 150 -13.42 2.64 -11.54
N ALA A 151 -12.29 3.35 -11.50
CA ALA A 151 -11.98 4.30 -10.41
C ALA A 151 -13.01 5.43 -10.34
N GLY A 152 -13.45 5.95 -11.49
CA GLY A 152 -14.52 6.96 -11.55
C GLY A 152 -15.87 6.43 -11.08
N LEU A 153 -16.28 5.23 -11.55
CA LEU A 153 -17.54 4.60 -11.12
C LEU A 153 -17.55 4.34 -9.61
N ARG A 154 -16.43 3.85 -9.05
CA ARG A 154 -16.26 3.70 -7.61
C ARG A 154 -16.41 5.04 -6.89
N GLY A 155 -15.79 6.10 -7.41
CA GLY A 155 -15.87 7.44 -6.85
C GLY A 155 -17.31 7.98 -6.74
N ILE A 156 -18.19 7.63 -7.69
CA ILE A 156 -19.62 7.99 -7.63
C ILE A 156 -20.30 7.29 -6.46
N LEU A 157 -20.06 6.01 -6.24
CA LEU A 157 -20.63 5.24 -5.12
C LEU A 157 -20.10 5.74 -3.77
N GLU A 158 -18.80 6.10 -3.70
CA GLU A 158 -18.18 6.70 -2.52
C GLU A 158 -18.77 8.06 -2.19
N ALA A 159 -18.99 8.93 -3.19
CA ALA A 159 -19.65 10.23 -3.03
C ALA A 159 -21.08 10.11 -2.48
N GLN A 160 -21.77 9.02 -2.83
CA GLN A 160 -23.08 8.64 -2.33
C GLN A 160 -23.04 7.87 -0.99
N GLN A 161 -21.85 7.76 -0.37
CA GLN A 161 -21.60 7.01 0.87
C GLN A 161 -22.04 5.52 0.82
N ARG A 162 -22.07 4.93 -0.37
CA ARG A 162 -22.45 3.50 -0.58
C ARG A 162 -21.26 2.55 -0.39
N PHE A 163 -20.50 2.72 0.69
CA PHE A 163 -19.29 1.94 0.98
C PHE A 163 -19.53 0.44 1.04
N GLY A 164 -20.72 -0.01 1.47
CA GLY A 164 -21.08 -1.43 1.45
C GLY A 164 -21.08 -2.02 0.04
N MET A 165 -21.60 -1.28 -0.96
CA MET A 165 -21.60 -1.71 -2.36
C MET A 165 -20.19 -1.72 -2.95
N VAL A 166 -19.37 -0.72 -2.61
CA VAL A 166 -17.96 -0.67 -3.04
C VAL A 166 -17.18 -1.87 -2.50
N ASN A 167 -17.33 -2.17 -1.21
CA ASN A 167 -16.64 -3.29 -0.58
C ASN A 167 -17.16 -4.66 -1.08
N ALA A 168 -18.46 -4.79 -1.38
CA ALA A 168 -19.03 -5.99 -1.96
C ALA A 168 -18.41 -6.36 -3.33
N LEU A 169 -17.90 -5.39 -4.09
CA LEU A 169 -17.16 -5.63 -5.32
C LEU A 169 -15.65 -5.73 -5.09
N ARG A 170 -15.10 -4.93 -4.18
CA ARG A 170 -13.66 -4.86 -3.91
C ARG A 170 -13.12 -6.17 -3.31
N ILE A 171 -13.86 -6.78 -2.37
CA ILE A 171 -13.42 -8.01 -1.70
C ILE A 171 -13.31 -9.18 -2.68
N PRO A 172 -14.36 -9.53 -3.48
CA PRO A 172 -14.23 -10.57 -4.49
C PRO A 172 -13.14 -10.29 -5.51
N MET A 173 -12.98 -9.04 -5.96
CA MET A 173 -11.94 -8.67 -6.91
C MET A 173 -10.53 -8.85 -6.36
N GLY A 174 -10.33 -8.53 -5.08
CA GLY A 174 -9.07 -8.79 -4.39
C GLY A 174 -8.74 -10.28 -4.30
N LEU A 175 -9.74 -11.11 -3.98
CA LEU A 175 -9.63 -12.57 -3.98
C LEU A 175 -9.31 -13.12 -5.37
N LEU A 176 -10.08 -12.71 -6.40
CA LEU A 176 -9.95 -13.20 -7.76
C LEU A 176 -8.63 -12.78 -8.42
N THR A 177 -7.97 -11.75 -7.93
CA THR A 177 -6.62 -11.39 -8.38
C THR A 177 -5.63 -12.53 -8.14
N PHE A 178 -5.74 -13.24 -7.02
CA PHE A 178 -4.86 -14.36 -6.66
C PHE A 178 -5.47 -15.74 -7.00
N LEU A 179 -6.76 -15.92 -6.78
CA LEU A 179 -7.45 -17.18 -7.08
C LEU A 179 -7.74 -17.37 -8.57
N GLY A 180 -7.94 -16.27 -9.31
CA GLY A 180 -8.24 -16.31 -10.74
C GLY A 180 -7.21 -17.10 -11.57
N PRO A 181 -5.91 -16.84 -11.41
CA PRO A 181 -4.87 -17.66 -12.02
C PRO A 181 -5.00 -19.15 -11.70
N LEU A 182 -5.33 -19.53 -10.45
CA LEU A 182 -5.50 -20.93 -10.04
C LEU A 182 -6.65 -21.62 -10.78
N LEU A 183 -7.73 -20.89 -11.08
CA LEU A 183 -8.88 -21.44 -11.81
C LEU A 183 -8.51 -21.81 -13.26
N VAL A 184 -7.45 -21.24 -13.80
CA VAL A 184 -6.95 -21.51 -15.16
C VAL A 184 -6.01 -22.70 -15.20
N LEU A 185 -5.21 -22.93 -14.13
CA LEU A 185 -4.15 -23.96 -14.12
C LEU A 185 -4.60 -25.38 -14.50
N PRO A 186 -5.81 -25.88 -14.13
CA PRO A 186 -6.27 -27.18 -14.56
C PRO A 186 -6.45 -27.34 -16.07
N PHE A 187 -6.60 -26.20 -16.79
CA PHE A 187 -6.88 -26.16 -18.24
C PHE A 187 -5.67 -25.67 -19.04
N SER A 188 -4.87 -24.77 -18.48
CA SER A 188 -3.75 -24.15 -19.19
C SER A 188 -2.72 -23.55 -18.24
N HIS A 189 -1.44 -23.75 -18.55
CA HIS A 189 -0.32 -23.08 -17.88
C HIS A 189 0.13 -21.81 -18.62
N SER A 190 -0.62 -21.38 -19.62
CA SER A 190 -0.27 -20.20 -20.44
C SER A 190 -0.59 -18.91 -19.68
N LEU A 191 0.36 -17.97 -19.70
CA LEU A 191 0.18 -16.61 -19.21
C LEU A 191 -0.93 -15.86 -19.94
N VAL A 192 -1.16 -16.18 -21.22
CA VAL A 192 -2.23 -15.55 -22.01
C VAL A 192 -3.59 -15.92 -21.42
N ALA A 193 -3.83 -17.21 -21.11
CA ALA A 193 -5.08 -17.67 -20.51
C ALA A 193 -5.28 -17.08 -19.11
N ILE A 194 -4.22 -17.05 -18.29
CA ILE A 194 -4.27 -16.45 -16.95
C ILE A 194 -4.60 -14.95 -17.04
N THR A 195 -3.92 -14.23 -17.93
CA THR A 195 -4.15 -12.80 -18.12
C THR A 195 -5.56 -12.53 -18.67
N ALA A 196 -6.05 -13.35 -19.58
CA ALA A 196 -7.41 -13.23 -20.13
C ALA A 196 -8.47 -13.34 -19.02
N VAL A 197 -8.31 -14.28 -18.07
CA VAL A 197 -9.23 -14.43 -16.93
C VAL A 197 -9.14 -13.23 -15.99
N LEU A 198 -7.93 -12.72 -15.70
CA LEU A 198 -7.76 -11.51 -14.90
C LEU A 198 -8.44 -10.29 -15.55
N VAL A 199 -8.31 -10.14 -16.85
CA VAL A 199 -8.97 -9.07 -17.62
C VAL A 199 -10.48 -9.25 -17.62
N ALA A 200 -10.99 -10.48 -17.84
CA ALA A 200 -12.42 -10.77 -17.79
C ALA A 200 -13.03 -10.38 -16.43
N PHE A 201 -12.37 -10.70 -15.32
CA PHE A 201 -12.83 -10.27 -14.00
C PHE A 201 -12.86 -8.75 -13.85
N ARG A 202 -11.91 -8.01 -14.46
CA ARG A 202 -11.93 -6.54 -14.45
C ARG A 202 -13.12 -5.99 -15.25
N VAL A 203 -13.43 -6.59 -16.38
CA VAL A 203 -14.61 -6.21 -17.20
C VAL A 203 -15.90 -6.49 -16.41
N VAL A 204 -16.02 -7.65 -15.79
CA VAL A 204 -17.19 -8.00 -14.94
C VAL A 204 -17.33 -7.01 -13.79
N ALA A 205 -16.24 -6.68 -13.10
CA ALA A 205 -16.27 -5.69 -12.02
C ALA A 205 -16.67 -4.30 -12.51
N TRP A 206 -16.17 -3.87 -13.68
CA TRP A 206 -16.55 -2.61 -14.30
C TRP A 206 -18.05 -2.56 -14.62
N LEU A 207 -18.58 -3.61 -15.24
CA LEU A 207 -20.01 -3.74 -15.51
C LEU A 207 -20.83 -3.68 -14.22
N ALA A 208 -20.40 -4.41 -13.18
CA ALA A 208 -21.07 -4.41 -11.89
C ALA A 208 -21.07 -2.99 -11.26
N HIS A 209 -19.94 -2.26 -11.29
CA HIS A 209 -19.91 -0.87 -10.82
C HIS A 209 -20.83 0.04 -11.63
N LEU A 210 -20.86 -0.12 -12.95
CA LEU A 210 -21.73 0.65 -13.84
C LEU A 210 -23.22 0.40 -13.52
N LEU A 211 -23.61 -0.85 -13.37
CA LEU A 211 -24.99 -1.24 -13.00
C LEU A 211 -25.38 -0.69 -11.63
N LEU A 212 -24.47 -0.75 -10.64
CA LEU A 212 -24.71 -0.16 -9.31
C LEU A 212 -24.83 1.35 -9.37
N CYS A 213 -23.99 2.05 -10.16
CA CYS A 213 -24.13 3.50 -10.38
C CYS A 213 -25.48 3.85 -11.00
N PHE A 214 -25.95 3.09 -11.98
CA PHE A 214 -27.26 3.27 -12.56
C PHE A 214 -28.41 2.98 -11.59
N LYS A 215 -28.24 2.02 -10.67
CA LYS A 215 -29.23 1.71 -9.63
C LYS A 215 -29.31 2.83 -8.60
N VAL A 216 -28.16 3.37 -8.19
CA VAL A 216 -28.09 4.45 -7.16
C VAL A 216 -28.47 5.81 -7.75
N MET A 217 -28.17 6.02 -9.03
CA MET A 217 -28.45 7.28 -9.74
C MET A 217 -29.07 7.01 -11.12
N PRO A 218 -30.38 6.73 -11.20
CA PRO A 218 -31.05 6.41 -12.47
C PRO A 218 -30.96 7.52 -13.53
N THR A 219 -30.78 8.77 -13.09
CA THR A 219 -30.62 9.94 -13.97
C THR A 219 -29.37 9.86 -14.87
N LEU A 220 -28.40 9.01 -14.53
CA LEU A 220 -27.24 8.77 -15.41
C LEU A 220 -27.63 8.06 -16.71
N ARG A 221 -28.72 7.28 -16.74
CA ARG A 221 -29.21 6.62 -17.95
C ARG A 221 -29.98 7.57 -18.87
N THR A 222 -30.72 8.51 -18.28
CA THR A 222 -31.64 9.38 -19.04
C THR A 222 -31.00 10.68 -19.49
N ASN A 223 -29.92 11.11 -18.87
CA ASN A 223 -29.24 12.37 -19.19
C ASN A 223 -27.77 12.12 -19.55
N VAL A 224 -27.54 11.57 -20.74
CA VAL A 224 -26.20 11.38 -21.31
C VAL A 224 -25.80 12.68 -22.04
N SER A 225 -25.13 13.57 -21.33
CA SER A 225 -24.65 14.82 -21.90
C SER A 225 -23.26 15.16 -21.36
N ILE A 226 -22.40 15.68 -22.24
CA ILE A 226 -21.04 16.12 -21.88
C ILE A 226 -21.00 17.64 -22.07
N ARG A 227 -20.69 18.38 -21.00
CA ARG A 227 -20.57 19.83 -21.06
C ARG A 227 -19.12 20.25 -20.92
N ARG A 228 -18.58 20.99 -21.88
CA ARG A 228 -17.18 21.48 -21.84
C ARG A 228 -16.84 22.24 -20.54
N ARG A 229 -17.80 22.93 -19.94
CA ARG A 229 -17.63 23.65 -18.68
C ARG A 229 -17.32 22.74 -17.49
N ASP A 230 -17.73 21.46 -17.55
CA ASP A 230 -17.51 20.49 -16.46
C ASP A 230 -16.10 19.82 -16.57
N ILE A 231 -15.44 19.93 -17.72
CA ILE A 231 -14.10 19.40 -17.96
C ILE A 231 -13.02 20.19 -17.18
N ARG A 232 -13.11 21.53 -17.21
CA ARG A 232 -12.09 22.41 -16.58
C ARG A 232 -11.91 22.18 -15.09
N PRO A 233 -12.98 22.10 -14.25
CA PRO A 233 -12.87 21.78 -12.84
C PRO A 233 -12.24 20.38 -12.57
N LEU A 234 -12.60 19.38 -13.39
CA LEU A 234 -12.04 18.02 -13.29
C LEU A 234 -10.52 18.01 -13.54
N LEU A 235 -10.07 18.68 -14.61
CA LEU A 235 -8.64 18.77 -14.93
C LEU A 235 -7.88 19.63 -13.94
N HIS A 236 -8.46 20.72 -13.42
CA HIS A 236 -7.79 21.57 -12.42
C HIS A 236 -7.57 20.83 -11.09
N LEU A 237 -8.61 20.16 -10.58
CA LEU A 237 -8.49 19.35 -9.36
C LEU A 237 -7.66 18.09 -9.58
N GLY A 238 -7.86 17.39 -10.70
CA GLY A 238 -7.09 16.19 -11.06
C GLY A 238 -5.62 16.48 -11.28
N GLY A 239 -5.27 17.59 -11.94
CA GLY A 239 -3.90 17.94 -12.30
C GLY A 239 -2.94 18.06 -11.11
N TRP A 240 -3.37 18.68 -10.02
CA TRP A 240 -2.57 18.75 -8.79
C TRP A 240 -2.40 17.39 -8.10
N MET A 241 -3.43 16.52 -8.19
CA MET A 241 -3.35 15.16 -7.66
C MET A 241 -2.49 14.23 -8.53
N THR A 242 -2.32 14.57 -9.81
CA THR A 242 -1.55 13.79 -10.78
C THR A 242 -0.10 13.62 -10.36
N VAL A 243 0.55 14.69 -9.90
CA VAL A 243 1.97 14.64 -9.50
C VAL A 243 2.18 13.59 -8.41
N THR A 244 1.36 13.63 -7.36
CA THR A 244 1.44 12.66 -6.26
C THR A 244 1.08 11.25 -6.72
N ASN A 245 0.09 11.11 -7.62
CA ASN A 245 -0.36 9.81 -8.14
C ASN A 245 0.60 9.20 -9.17
N ILE A 246 1.53 9.95 -9.73
CA ILE A 246 2.59 9.43 -10.61
C ILE A 246 3.84 9.11 -9.79
N VAL A 247 4.32 10.04 -8.98
CA VAL A 247 5.60 9.90 -8.25
C VAL A 247 5.56 8.75 -7.25
N GLY A 248 4.49 8.64 -6.46
CA GLY A 248 4.36 7.58 -5.45
C GLY A 248 4.43 6.17 -6.05
N PRO A 249 3.55 5.81 -7.01
CA PRO A 249 3.62 4.49 -7.66
C PRO A 249 4.93 4.26 -8.44
N LEU A 250 5.53 5.29 -9.03
CA LEU A 250 6.81 5.16 -9.71
C LEU A 250 7.90 4.69 -8.74
N MET A 251 7.95 5.28 -7.54
CA MET A 251 8.91 4.90 -6.49
C MET A 251 8.68 3.48 -5.97
N VAL A 252 7.47 2.95 -6.10
CA VAL A 252 7.10 1.61 -5.58
C VAL A 252 7.27 0.51 -6.62
N TYR A 253 7.13 0.82 -7.90
CA TYR A 253 7.01 -0.21 -8.95
C TYR A 253 8.18 -0.23 -9.95
N LEU A 254 8.97 0.84 -10.05
CA LEU A 254 10.03 0.93 -11.05
C LEU A 254 11.17 -0.05 -10.80
N ASP A 255 11.43 -0.39 -9.53
CA ASP A 255 12.42 -1.40 -9.14
C ASP A 255 12.21 -2.75 -9.84
N ARG A 256 10.96 -3.19 -9.98
CA ARG A 256 10.57 -4.47 -10.61
C ARG A 256 10.90 -4.47 -12.11
N PHE A 257 10.64 -3.35 -12.81
CA PHE A 257 11.03 -3.22 -14.21
C PHE A 257 12.54 -3.21 -14.39
N LEU A 258 13.27 -2.51 -13.53
CA LEU A 258 14.72 -2.49 -13.57
C LEU A 258 15.31 -3.88 -13.27
N ILE A 259 14.76 -4.62 -12.31
CA ILE A 259 15.17 -6.00 -12.04
C ILE A 259 14.91 -6.88 -13.26
N GLY A 260 13.73 -6.78 -13.87
CA GLY A 260 13.38 -7.55 -15.07
C GLY A 260 14.26 -7.22 -16.28
N SER A 261 14.68 -5.97 -16.41
CA SER A 261 15.53 -5.48 -17.47
C SER A 261 17.00 -5.85 -17.27
N LEU A 262 17.53 -5.68 -16.06
CA LEU A 262 18.96 -5.80 -15.79
C LEU A 262 19.37 -7.21 -15.30
N VAL A 263 18.46 -7.96 -14.67
CA VAL A 263 18.76 -9.28 -14.10
C VAL A 263 18.02 -10.40 -14.83
N SER A 264 16.77 -10.69 -14.49
CA SER A 264 15.93 -11.72 -15.13
C SER A 264 14.47 -11.67 -14.64
N MET A 265 13.56 -12.39 -15.33
CA MET A 265 12.18 -12.57 -14.87
C MET A 265 12.08 -13.43 -13.60
N ALA A 266 12.91 -14.45 -13.45
CA ALA A 266 12.99 -15.20 -12.20
C ALA A 266 13.44 -14.33 -11.02
N ALA A 267 14.38 -13.40 -11.24
CA ALA A 267 14.81 -12.43 -10.24
C ALA A 267 13.68 -11.50 -9.80
N VAL A 268 12.78 -11.11 -10.72
CA VAL A 268 11.56 -10.36 -10.36
C VAL A 268 10.71 -11.17 -9.38
N ALA A 269 10.52 -12.48 -9.61
CA ALA A 269 9.76 -13.32 -8.70
C ALA A 269 10.42 -13.41 -7.31
N TYR A 270 11.75 -13.61 -7.27
CA TYR A 270 12.51 -13.70 -6.01
C TYR A 270 12.55 -12.40 -5.21
N TYR A 271 12.33 -11.25 -5.87
CA TYR A 271 12.22 -9.94 -5.21
C TYR A 271 10.80 -9.60 -4.80
N VAL A 272 9.84 -9.75 -5.73
CA VAL A 272 8.45 -9.31 -5.51
C VAL A 272 7.74 -10.14 -4.45
N THR A 273 8.00 -11.45 -4.39
CA THR A 273 7.34 -12.31 -3.41
C THR A 273 7.69 -11.95 -1.96
N PRO A 274 8.98 -11.82 -1.58
CA PRO A 274 9.36 -11.26 -0.28
C PRO A 274 8.79 -9.86 -0.02
N TYR A 275 8.81 -8.99 -1.02
CA TYR A 275 8.27 -7.63 -0.93
C TYR A 275 6.79 -7.63 -0.57
N GLU A 276 5.98 -8.44 -1.26
CA GLU A 276 4.54 -8.53 -1.00
C GLU A 276 4.24 -9.04 0.42
N VAL A 277 5.05 -9.94 0.95
CA VAL A 277 4.87 -10.43 2.33
C VAL A 277 5.18 -9.34 3.34
N VAL A 278 6.38 -8.76 3.26
CA VAL A 278 6.87 -7.87 4.32
C VAL A 278 6.17 -6.52 4.32
N THR A 279 5.73 -6.02 3.16
CA THR A 279 4.97 -4.76 3.08
C THR A 279 3.59 -4.83 3.73
N LYS A 280 3.06 -6.03 4.01
CA LYS A 280 1.81 -6.16 4.76
C LYS A 280 1.94 -5.70 6.21
N PHE A 281 3.14 -5.68 6.78
CA PHE A 281 3.36 -5.07 8.09
C PHE A 281 3.07 -3.56 8.11
N LEU A 282 3.08 -2.87 6.95
CA LEU A 282 2.69 -1.46 6.84
C LEU A 282 1.20 -1.20 7.16
N LEU A 283 0.37 -2.24 7.21
CA LEU A 283 -1.01 -2.13 7.70
C LEU A 283 -1.07 -1.66 9.16
N ILE A 284 -0.08 -2.04 9.98
CA ILE A 284 0.00 -1.69 11.41
C ILE A 284 0.15 -0.18 11.60
N PRO A 285 1.21 0.47 11.08
CA PRO A 285 1.33 1.92 11.19
C PRO A 285 0.20 2.64 10.46
N GLY A 286 -0.32 2.11 9.33
CA GLY A 286 -1.48 2.67 8.65
C GLY A 286 -2.72 2.75 9.52
N ALA A 287 -3.00 1.73 10.33
CA ALA A 287 -4.11 1.74 11.28
C ALA A 287 -3.90 2.76 12.42
N LEU A 288 -2.67 2.88 12.93
CA LEU A 288 -2.33 3.88 13.95
C LEU A 288 -2.47 5.31 13.39
N VAL A 289 -1.95 5.55 12.19
CA VAL A 289 -2.04 6.85 11.53
C VAL A 289 -3.50 7.26 11.27
N ALA A 290 -4.38 6.33 10.91
CA ALA A 290 -5.80 6.63 10.72
C ALA A 290 -6.48 7.23 11.98
N VAL A 291 -6.00 6.86 13.17
CA VAL A 291 -6.47 7.40 14.45
C VAL A 291 -5.69 8.66 14.84
N LEU A 292 -4.38 8.67 14.65
CA LEU A 292 -3.51 9.77 15.08
C LEU A 292 -3.63 11.01 14.19
N PHE A 293 -3.88 10.87 12.90
CA PHE A 293 -3.91 11.99 11.97
C PHE A 293 -4.96 13.06 12.32
N PRO A 294 -6.23 12.71 12.60
CA PRO A 294 -7.22 13.70 13.06
C PRO A 294 -6.82 14.34 14.39
N ALA A 295 -6.24 13.53 15.32
CA ALA A 295 -5.79 14.02 16.61
C ALA A 295 -4.62 15.01 16.46
N PHE A 296 -3.66 14.77 15.56
CA PHE A 296 -2.59 15.70 15.23
C PHE A 296 -3.15 17.01 14.68
N SER A 297 -4.08 16.94 13.73
CA SER A 297 -4.69 18.12 13.12
C SER A 297 -5.43 18.99 14.16
N ALA A 298 -6.14 18.37 15.11
CA ALA A 298 -6.84 19.09 16.16
C ALA A 298 -5.89 19.69 17.20
N SER A 299 -4.89 18.91 17.65
CA SER A 299 -4.00 19.32 18.73
C SER A 299 -2.91 20.31 18.31
N PHE A 300 -2.48 20.26 17.04
CA PHE A 300 -1.39 21.11 16.57
C PHE A 300 -1.71 22.61 16.69
N ALA A 301 -2.96 23.00 16.47
CA ALA A 301 -3.41 24.38 16.56
C ALA A 301 -3.70 24.84 18.01
N SER A 302 -4.04 23.92 18.93
CA SER A 302 -4.53 24.24 20.28
C SER A 302 -3.55 23.88 21.40
N ASP A 303 -2.85 22.74 21.28
CA ASP A 303 -1.96 22.19 22.32
C ASP A 303 -0.82 21.40 21.68
N GLN A 304 0.29 22.07 21.44
CA GLN A 304 1.50 21.44 20.87
C GLN A 304 2.12 20.40 21.80
N LYS A 305 1.95 20.51 23.13
CA LYS A 305 2.43 19.48 24.09
C LYS A 305 1.69 18.18 23.90
N HIS A 306 0.37 18.27 23.77
CA HIS A 306 -0.46 17.10 23.52
C HIS A 306 -0.13 16.45 22.14
N ALA A 307 0.07 17.27 21.11
CA ALA A 307 0.50 16.79 19.80
C ALA A 307 1.85 16.07 19.85
N ALA A 308 2.84 16.60 20.59
CA ALA A 308 4.15 15.98 20.80
C ALA A 308 4.04 14.66 21.59
N ALA A 309 3.19 14.60 22.61
CA ALA A 309 2.93 13.37 23.37
C ALA A 309 2.28 12.27 22.52
N LEU A 310 1.32 12.65 21.66
CA LEU A 310 0.70 11.72 20.69
C LEU A 310 1.72 11.20 19.68
N PHE A 311 2.61 12.07 19.19
CA PHE A 311 3.70 11.71 18.29
C PHE A 311 4.61 10.66 18.94
N GLN A 312 5.10 10.88 20.15
CA GLN A 312 5.93 9.94 20.88
C GLN A 312 5.25 8.59 21.09
N ARG A 313 3.97 8.60 21.51
CA ARG A 313 3.18 7.37 21.69
C ARG A 313 3.02 6.62 20.37
N GLY A 314 2.76 7.32 19.27
CA GLY A 314 2.64 6.73 17.94
C GLY A 314 3.92 6.00 17.52
N VAL A 315 5.08 6.66 17.66
CA VAL A 315 6.39 6.06 17.34
C VAL A 315 6.67 4.88 18.26
N LYS A 316 6.47 5.05 19.59
CA LYS A 316 6.66 4.00 20.60
C LYS A 316 5.84 2.75 20.28
N TYR A 317 4.55 2.88 20.07
CA TYR A 317 3.68 1.71 19.81
C TYR A 317 3.97 1.05 18.47
N THR A 318 4.29 1.84 17.44
CA THR A 318 4.75 1.28 16.15
C THR A 318 6.01 0.44 16.34
N PHE A 319 6.99 0.95 17.07
CA PHE A 319 8.22 0.24 17.41
C PHE A 319 7.93 -1.05 18.18
N LEU A 320 7.17 -0.98 19.28
CA LEU A 320 6.90 -2.10 20.16
C LEU A 320 6.18 -3.26 19.46
N ILE A 321 5.25 -2.94 18.54
CA ILE A 321 4.50 -3.96 17.80
C ILE A 321 5.34 -4.58 16.69
N LEU A 322 6.11 -3.76 15.97
CA LEU A 322 6.81 -4.24 14.77
C LEU A 322 8.14 -4.91 15.07
N PHE A 323 8.84 -4.53 16.14
CA PHE A 323 10.15 -5.11 16.47
C PHE A 323 10.12 -6.65 16.53
N PRO A 324 9.24 -7.31 17.30
CA PRO A 324 9.20 -8.76 17.37
C PRO A 324 8.84 -9.43 16.06
N LEU A 325 7.93 -8.83 15.29
CA LEU A 325 7.48 -9.36 13.99
C LEU A 325 8.60 -9.31 12.95
N ILE A 326 9.30 -8.19 12.87
CA ILE A 326 10.41 -7.99 11.94
C ILE A 326 11.61 -8.86 12.34
N LEU A 327 11.92 -8.95 13.63
CA LEU A 327 12.99 -9.81 14.14
C LEU A 327 12.75 -11.27 13.77
N ALA A 328 11.54 -11.79 14.01
CA ALA A 328 11.18 -13.15 13.64
C ALA A 328 11.28 -13.37 12.12
N THR A 329 10.80 -12.40 11.33
CA THR A 329 10.87 -12.46 9.86
C THR A 329 12.32 -12.50 9.36
N ILE A 330 13.21 -11.67 9.89
CA ILE A 330 14.63 -11.64 9.50
C ILE A 330 15.33 -12.94 9.91
N THR A 331 15.11 -13.39 11.14
CA THR A 331 15.79 -14.57 11.71
C THR A 331 15.40 -15.85 10.97
N PHE A 332 14.14 -16.00 10.63
CA PHE A 332 13.60 -17.19 9.95
C PHE A 332 13.29 -16.98 8.47
N ALA A 333 13.90 -15.98 7.83
CA ALA A 333 13.68 -15.66 6.41
C ALA A 333 13.93 -16.87 5.49
N HIS A 334 15.01 -17.60 5.72
CA HIS A 334 15.39 -18.75 4.90
C HIS A 334 14.40 -19.90 5.07
N GLU A 335 14.12 -20.28 6.29
CA GLU A 335 13.20 -21.37 6.63
C GLU A 335 11.78 -21.03 6.20
N GLY A 336 11.36 -19.79 6.44
CA GLY A 336 10.04 -19.31 6.06
C GLY A 336 9.80 -19.38 4.55
N LEU A 337 10.75 -18.89 3.75
CA LEU A 337 10.66 -18.97 2.29
C LEU A 337 10.77 -20.41 1.78
N GLY A 338 11.63 -21.22 2.39
CA GLY A 338 11.80 -22.63 2.01
C GLY A 338 10.56 -23.47 2.29
N LEU A 339 9.94 -23.29 3.45
CA LEU A 339 8.72 -24.00 3.83
C LEU A 339 7.48 -23.51 3.05
N TRP A 340 7.41 -22.20 2.81
CA TRP A 340 6.25 -21.62 2.12
C TRP A 340 6.29 -21.83 0.61
N LEU A 341 7.47 -21.75 -0.01
CA LEU A 341 7.65 -21.81 -1.47
C LEU A 341 8.51 -23.02 -1.85
N ASN A 342 9.83 -22.84 -1.87
CA ASN A 342 10.81 -23.90 -2.16
C ASN A 342 12.25 -23.42 -1.88
N SER A 343 13.23 -24.32 -2.07
CA SER A 343 14.65 -24.04 -1.84
C SER A 343 15.22 -22.93 -2.72
N ALA A 344 14.74 -22.78 -3.97
CA ALA A 344 15.21 -21.72 -4.87
C ALA A 344 14.83 -20.33 -4.33
N PHE A 345 13.60 -20.16 -3.82
CA PHE A 345 13.19 -18.93 -3.15
C PHE A 345 13.91 -18.69 -1.83
N ALA A 346 14.17 -19.76 -1.06
CA ALA A 346 14.98 -19.64 0.15
C ALA A 346 16.39 -19.14 -0.18
N THR A 347 17.06 -19.72 -1.17
CA THR A 347 18.42 -19.34 -1.54
C THR A 347 18.50 -17.91 -2.10
N ASN A 348 17.61 -17.55 -3.04
CA ASN A 348 17.69 -16.28 -3.75
C ASN A 348 16.95 -15.14 -3.02
N GLY A 349 15.91 -15.45 -2.24
CA GLY A 349 15.02 -14.45 -1.61
C GLY A 349 15.37 -14.09 -0.16
N THR A 350 16.17 -14.88 0.56
CA THR A 350 16.44 -14.67 1.98
C THR A 350 17.02 -13.29 2.27
N LYS A 351 18.13 -12.93 1.62
CA LYS A 351 18.76 -11.60 1.82
C LYS A 351 17.86 -10.47 1.35
N VAL A 352 17.07 -10.68 0.30
CA VAL A 352 16.07 -9.72 -0.17
C VAL A 352 15.02 -9.49 0.90
N LEU A 353 14.44 -10.56 1.47
CA LEU A 353 13.44 -10.46 2.54
C LEU A 353 14.00 -9.74 3.78
N GLN A 354 15.22 -10.06 4.18
CA GLN A 354 15.89 -9.47 5.33
C GLN A 354 16.06 -7.96 5.17
N TRP A 355 16.61 -7.50 4.03
CA TRP A 355 16.79 -6.07 3.78
C TRP A 355 15.47 -5.32 3.61
N LEU A 356 14.50 -5.91 2.92
CA LEU A 356 13.16 -5.34 2.80
C LEU A 356 12.47 -5.24 4.17
N ALA A 357 12.65 -6.23 5.05
CA ALA A 357 12.09 -6.20 6.40
C ALA A 357 12.67 -5.05 7.24
N VAL A 358 13.99 -4.81 7.15
CA VAL A 358 14.63 -3.64 7.77
C VAL A 358 14.04 -2.35 7.20
N GLY A 359 13.92 -2.25 5.88
CA GLY A 359 13.34 -1.07 5.22
C GLY A 359 11.88 -0.84 5.62
N VAL A 360 11.06 -1.89 5.71
CA VAL A 360 9.66 -1.80 6.17
C VAL A 360 9.58 -1.36 7.63
N PHE A 361 10.47 -1.81 8.48
CA PHE A 361 10.55 -1.34 9.87
C PHE A 361 10.80 0.16 9.93
N LEU A 362 11.82 0.66 9.23
CA LEU A 362 12.16 2.08 9.18
C LEU A 362 11.05 2.93 8.55
N ASN A 363 10.48 2.47 7.44
CA ASN A 363 9.36 3.15 6.78
C ASN A 363 8.11 3.19 7.67
N SER A 364 7.88 2.13 8.47
CA SER A 364 6.77 2.09 9.43
C SER A 364 6.90 3.15 10.52
N LEU A 365 8.11 3.36 11.04
CA LEU A 365 8.39 4.44 11.98
C LEU A 365 8.21 5.80 11.32
N ALA A 366 8.62 5.95 10.06
CA ALA A 366 8.50 7.17 9.26
C ALA A 366 7.03 7.59 8.97
N ASN A 367 6.08 6.64 8.98
CA ASN A 367 4.67 6.96 8.78
C ASN A 367 4.10 7.90 9.85
N ILE A 368 4.63 7.87 11.07
CA ILE A 368 4.16 8.74 12.16
C ILE A 368 4.57 10.20 11.94
N PRO A 369 5.87 10.55 11.73
CA PRO A 369 6.26 11.91 11.40
C PRO A 369 5.65 12.40 10.08
N PHE A 370 5.47 11.53 9.08
CA PHE A 370 4.77 11.87 7.84
C PHE A 370 3.34 12.36 8.12
N ALA A 371 2.57 11.59 8.90
CA ALA A 371 1.20 11.96 9.27
C ALA A 371 1.17 13.21 10.15
N PHE A 372 2.15 13.39 11.04
CA PHE A 372 2.28 14.56 11.90
C PHE A 372 2.50 15.84 11.10
N ILE A 373 3.44 15.83 10.13
CA ILE A 373 3.74 16.97 9.25
C ILE A 373 2.49 17.34 8.42
N GLN A 374 1.79 16.35 7.90
CA GLN A 374 0.54 16.58 7.14
C GLN A 374 -0.58 17.12 8.05
N GLY A 375 -0.71 16.59 9.27
CA GLY A 375 -1.65 17.08 10.28
C GLY A 375 -1.37 18.52 10.73
N ALA A 376 -0.09 18.91 10.71
CA ALA A 376 0.35 20.30 10.94
C ALA A 376 0.04 21.25 9.76
N GLY A 377 -0.60 20.76 8.69
CA GLY A 377 -0.93 21.56 7.50
C GLY A 377 0.24 21.83 6.56
N ARG A 378 1.33 21.04 6.64
CA ARG A 378 2.54 21.19 5.82
C ARG A 378 2.82 20.01 4.88
N PRO A 379 1.81 19.56 4.08
CA PRO A 379 2.03 18.49 3.09
C PRO A 379 3.05 18.85 1.99
N ASP A 380 3.32 20.15 1.81
CA ASP A 380 4.35 20.66 0.90
C ASP A 380 5.74 20.13 1.24
N LEU A 381 6.07 19.97 2.53
CA LEU A 381 7.36 19.48 2.98
C LEU A 381 7.57 18.00 2.60
N THR A 382 6.57 17.17 2.82
CA THR A 382 6.65 15.74 2.46
C THR A 382 6.70 15.54 0.94
N ALA A 383 5.94 16.35 0.18
CA ALA A 383 5.96 16.27 -1.28
C ALA A 383 7.33 16.69 -1.86
N LYS A 384 7.92 17.78 -1.36
CA LYS A 384 9.26 18.23 -1.76
C LYS A 384 10.34 17.22 -1.43
N LEU A 385 10.26 16.60 -0.23
CA LEU A 385 11.20 15.56 0.19
C LEU A 385 11.18 14.38 -0.81
N HIS A 386 10.01 13.83 -1.09
CA HIS A 386 9.89 12.69 -2.01
C HIS A 386 10.32 13.04 -3.45
N LEU A 387 10.11 14.28 -3.92
CA LEU A 387 10.61 14.73 -5.22
C LEU A 387 12.13 14.79 -5.27
N ILE A 388 12.78 15.20 -4.17
CA ILE A 388 14.24 15.22 -4.06
C ILE A 388 14.78 13.79 -3.96
N GLU A 389 14.13 12.92 -3.18
CA GLU A 389 14.57 11.54 -3.00
C GLU A 389 14.53 10.70 -4.27
N LEU A 390 13.54 10.94 -5.15
CA LEU A 390 13.31 10.12 -6.34
C LEU A 390 14.57 9.97 -7.22
N PRO A 391 15.25 11.03 -7.68
CA PRO A 391 16.42 10.87 -8.52
C PRO A 391 17.57 10.15 -7.80
N PHE A 392 17.82 10.44 -6.52
CA PHE A 392 18.85 9.76 -5.73
C PHE A 392 18.52 8.28 -5.53
N TYR A 393 17.25 7.94 -5.26
CA TYR A 393 16.81 6.57 -5.17
C TYR A 393 17.02 5.82 -6.48
N LEU A 394 16.65 6.41 -7.61
CA LEU A 394 16.83 5.79 -8.93
C LEU A 394 18.29 5.52 -9.27
N LEU A 395 19.17 6.47 -8.99
CA LEU A 395 20.62 6.31 -9.17
C LEU A 395 21.19 5.22 -8.27
N THR A 396 20.84 5.23 -6.98
CA THR A 396 21.27 4.23 -6.01
C THR A 396 20.74 2.84 -6.38
N LEU A 397 19.47 2.75 -6.78
CA LEU A 397 18.84 1.52 -7.22
C LEU A 397 19.55 0.95 -8.46
N TRP A 398 19.78 1.78 -9.47
CA TRP A 398 20.48 1.36 -10.69
C TRP A 398 21.90 0.87 -10.38
N TRP A 399 22.66 1.60 -9.57
CA TRP A 399 24.02 1.25 -9.20
C TRP A 399 24.09 -0.03 -8.38
N LEU A 400 23.29 -0.16 -7.31
CA LEU A 400 23.29 -1.34 -6.44
C LEU A 400 22.71 -2.57 -7.14
N LEU A 401 21.75 -2.41 -8.06
CA LEU A 401 21.23 -3.50 -8.85
C LEU A 401 22.28 -4.11 -9.79
N HIS A 402 23.17 -3.27 -10.37
CA HIS A 402 24.28 -3.76 -11.19
C HIS A 402 25.36 -4.47 -10.37
N THR A 403 25.62 -4.02 -9.15
CA THR A 403 26.71 -4.56 -8.32
C THR A 403 26.28 -5.79 -7.52
N TRP A 404 25.07 -5.76 -6.93
CA TRP A 404 24.59 -6.80 -6.00
C TRP A 404 23.29 -7.46 -6.44
N GLY A 405 22.85 -7.25 -7.67
CA GLY A 405 21.62 -7.84 -8.20
C GLY A 405 20.40 -7.46 -7.36
N ILE A 406 19.46 -8.39 -7.20
CA ILE A 406 18.21 -8.14 -6.47
C ILE A 406 18.39 -7.78 -4.98
N VAL A 407 19.48 -8.24 -4.37
CA VAL A 407 19.84 -7.83 -3.01
C VAL A 407 20.16 -6.34 -2.99
N GLY A 408 20.89 -5.85 -4.01
CA GLY A 408 21.17 -4.43 -4.18
C GLY A 408 19.89 -3.59 -4.31
N ALA A 409 18.87 -4.08 -5.01
CA ALA A 409 17.58 -3.40 -5.08
C ALA A 409 16.90 -3.31 -3.71
N ALA A 410 16.94 -4.38 -2.91
CA ALA A 410 16.39 -4.39 -1.56
C ALA A 410 17.16 -3.44 -0.61
N VAL A 411 18.50 -3.39 -0.74
CA VAL A 411 19.36 -2.45 0.00
C VAL A 411 19.05 -1.01 -0.40
N ALA A 412 18.92 -0.72 -1.71
CA ALA A 412 18.55 0.63 -2.19
C ALA A 412 17.23 1.11 -1.58
N TRP A 413 16.22 0.22 -1.58
CA TRP A 413 14.91 0.52 -0.98
C TRP A 413 15.00 0.74 0.53
N ALA A 414 15.74 -0.10 1.26
CA ALA A 414 15.95 0.05 2.70
C ALA A 414 16.72 1.34 3.03
N THR A 415 17.76 1.67 2.25
CA THR A 415 18.55 2.92 2.40
C THR A 415 17.67 4.15 2.17
N ARG A 416 16.84 4.14 1.11
CA ARG A 416 15.85 5.20 0.89
C ARG A 416 14.91 5.35 2.08
N ALA A 417 14.35 4.23 2.59
CA ALA A 417 13.45 4.26 3.73
C ALA A 417 14.14 4.81 5.01
N ALA A 418 15.44 4.55 5.18
CA ALA A 418 16.23 5.10 6.29
C ALA A 418 16.42 6.61 6.15
N ILE A 419 16.77 7.09 4.96
CA ILE A 419 16.98 8.53 4.67
C ILE A 419 15.65 9.27 4.82
N ASP A 420 14.55 8.75 4.25
CA ASP A 420 13.19 9.30 4.37
C ASP A 420 12.77 9.38 5.84
N ALA A 421 12.95 8.30 6.62
CA ALA A 421 12.66 8.29 8.04
C ALA A 421 13.44 9.41 8.77
N LEU A 422 14.75 9.47 8.59
CA LEU A 422 15.60 10.48 9.22
C LEU A 422 15.14 11.90 8.86
N ALA A 423 14.92 12.17 7.57
CA ALA A 423 14.47 13.47 7.10
C ALA A 423 13.10 13.87 7.66
N LEU A 424 12.14 12.93 7.68
CA LEU A 424 10.81 13.17 8.23
C LEU A 424 10.85 13.41 9.75
N PHE A 425 11.67 12.66 10.49
CA PHE A 425 11.87 12.92 11.92
C PHE A 425 12.48 14.30 12.15
N VAL A 426 13.50 14.71 11.39
CA VAL A 426 14.10 16.05 11.48
C VAL A 426 13.06 17.14 11.16
N LEU A 427 12.30 16.99 10.08
CA LEU A 427 11.24 17.94 9.71
C LEU A 427 10.15 18.03 10.79
N ALA A 428 9.71 16.90 11.35
CA ALA A 428 8.68 16.88 12.40
C ALA A 428 9.16 17.63 13.67
N THR A 429 10.44 17.44 14.05
CA THR A 429 11.00 18.16 15.23
C THR A 429 11.13 19.65 15.01
N HIS A 430 11.34 20.10 13.77
CA HIS A 430 11.35 21.55 13.49
C HIS A 430 9.97 22.19 13.60
N LEU A 431 8.88 21.41 13.51
CA LEU A 431 7.52 21.89 13.71
C LEU A 431 7.08 21.93 15.17
N ILE A 432 7.81 21.26 16.08
CA ILE A 432 7.59 21.28 17.53
C ILE A 432 8.44 22.41 18.13
N SER A 433 7.83 23.25 18.95
CA SER A 433 8.49 24.41 19.59
C SER A 433 8.99 24.07 21.00
N GLY A 434 10.09 24.69 21.44
CA GLY A 434 10.53 24.71 22.84
C GLY A 434 11.20 23.46 23.41
N VAL A 435 11.05 23.22 24.72
CA VAL A 435 11.66 22.13 25.49
C VAL A 435 11.10 20.76 25.05
N GLU A 436 9.90 20.73 24.56
CA GLU A 436 9.24 19.53 24.05
C GLU A 436 9.99 18.91 22.85
N LYS A 437 10.80 19.68 22.16
CA LYS A 437 11.64 19.23 21.03
C LYS A 437 12.62 18.13 21.45
N ARG A 438 13.24 18.26 22.63
CA ARG A 438 14.22 17.30 23.16
C ARG A 438 13.54 16.04 23.70
N GLU A 439 12.32 16.17 24.20
CA GLU A 439 11.52 15.06 24.73
C GLU A 439 10.85 14.25 23.62
N ALA A 440 10.41 14.89 22.54
CA ALA A 440 9.80 14.22 21.39
C ALA A 440 10.76 13.25 20.67
N PHE A 441 12.07 13.44 20.83
CA PHE A 441 13.13 12.66 20.14
C PHE A 441 13.74 11.53 21.00
N LYS A 442 13.14 11.19 22.12
CA LYS A 442 13.66 10.17 23.06
C LYS A 442 13.52 8.71 22.61
N LEU A 443 13.08 8.42 21.39
CA LEU A 443 13.47 7.12 20.81
C LEU A 443 14.92 7.28 20.36
N ASP A 444 15.81 7.14 21.33
CA ASP A 444 17.22 7.44 21.16
C ASP A 444 17.76 6.78 19.90
N THR A 445 18.51 7.52 19.12
CA THR A 445 19.29 7.00 17.98
C THR A 445 19.99 5.70 18.38
N MET A 446 20.40 5.59 19.65
CA MET A 446 20.99 4.40 20.26
C MET A 446 20.05 3.18 20.25
N VAL A 447 18.73 3.35 20.50
CA VAL A 447 17.75 2.26 20.46
C VAL A 447 17.59 1.75 19.03
N ILE A 448 17.55 2.66 18.05
CA ILE A 448 17.47 2.29 16.64
C ILE A 448 18.74 1.55 16.20
N ILE A 449 19.92 2.05 16.55
CA ILE A 449 21.20 1.40 16.24
C ILE A 449 21.26 0.02 16.89
N ALA A 450 20.91 -0.11 18.17
CA ALA A 450 20.86 -1.39 18.86
C ALA A 450 19.87 -2.36 18.20
N THR A 451 18.71 -1.85 17.77
CA THR A 451 17.70 -2.64 17.03
C THR A 451 18.26 -3.17 15.71
N LEU A 452 18.89 -2.31 14.92
CA LEU A 452 19.49 -2.71 13.63
C LEU A 452 20.63 -3.70 13.84
N PHE A 453 21.41 -3.55 14.92
CA PHE A 453 22.44 -4.51 15.31
C PHE A 453 21.84 -5.88 15.66
N VAL A 454 20.76 -5.92 16.46
CA VAL A 454 20.02 -7.16 16.78
C VAL A 454 19.46 -7.81 15.52
N PHE A 455 18.90 -7.03 14.59
CA PHE A 455 18.45 -7.53 13.28
C PHE A 455 19.60 -8.11 12.46
N GLY A 456 20.77 -7.45 12.48
CA GLY A 456 21.98 -7.94 11.84
C GLY A 456 22.45 -9.29 12.40
N ILE A 457 22.45 -9.46 13.72
CA ILE A 457 22.74 -10.75 14.36
C ILE A 457 21.74 -11.80 13.88
N GLY A 458 20.43 -11.54 13.97
CA GLY A 458 19.38 -12.45 13.52
C GLY A 458 19.52 -12.91 12.05
N ALA A 459 20.03 -12.01 11.19
CA ALA A 459 20.22 -12.26 9.78
C ALA A 459 21.40 -13.22 9.45
N ILE A 460 22.42 -13.30 10.30
CA ILE A 460 23.63 -14.10 10.07
C ILE A 460 23.62 -15.46 10.78
N LEU A 461 22.71 -15.64 11.74
CA LEU A 461 22.63 -16.90 12.50
C LEU A 461 22.25 -18.06 11.59
N THR A 462 22.88 -19.21 11.84
CA THR A 462 22.62 -20.48 11.17
C THR A 462 22.22 -21.54 12.18
N GLY A 463 21.41 -22.49 11.74
CA GLY A 463 20.92 -23.57 12.58
C GLY A 463 19.66 -23.20 13.40
N PRO A 464 18.62 -24.04 13.31
CA PRO A 464 17.30 -23.70 13.89
C PRO A 464 17.33 -23.56 15.41
N GLY A 465 18.13 -24.37 16.12
CA GLY A 465 18.24 -24.29 17.57
C GLY A 465 18.83 -22.96 18.04
N ILE A 466 19.89 -22.46 17.40
CA ILE A 466 20.55 -21.19 17.72
C ILE A 466 19.57 -20.02 17.45
N LYS A 467 18.87 -20.08 16.31
CA LYS A 467 17.86 -19.06 15.93
C LYS A 467 16.71 -18.98 16.95
N ILE A 468 16.18 -20.13 17.37
CA ILE A 468 15.11 -20.20 18.38
C ILE A 468 15.60 -19.64 19.71
N SER A 469 16.78 -20.08 20.17
CA SER A 469 17.35 -19.58 21.44
C SER A 469 17.59 -18.07 21.39
N PHE A 470 18.16 -17.57 20.29
CA PHE A 470 18.37 -16.14 20.08
C PHE A 470 17.04 -15.36 20.11
N LEU A 471 16.03 -15.85 19.38
CA LEU A 471 14.71 -15.19 19.35
C LEU A 471 14.07 -15.15 20.73
N VAL A 472 14.07 -16.28 21.46
CA VAL A 472 13.49 -16.37 22.81
C VAL A 472 14.20 -15.41 23.77
N VAL A 473 15.53 -15.44 23.82
CA VAL A 473 16.32 -14.57 24.72
C VAL A 473 16.06 -13.09 24.36
N THR A 474 16.11 -12.76 23.06
CA THR A 474 15.89 -11.38 22.63
C THR A 474 14.46 -10.90 22.93
N LEU A 475 13.44 -11.73 22.71
CA LEU A 475 12.04 -11.36 23.02
C LEU A 475 11.79 -11.25 24.53
N LEU A 476 12.39 -12.09 25.36
CA LEU A 476 12.31 -11.96 26.82
C LEU A 476 12.98 -10.67 27.29
N THR A 477 14.20 -10.38 26.79
CA THR A 477 14.91 -9.12 27.08
C THR A 477 14.11 -7.90 26.60
N PHE A 478 13.56 -7.97 25.40
CA PHE A 478 12.71 -6.91 24.85
C PHE A 478 11.43 -6.69 25.68
N THR A 479 10.79 -7.77 26.12
CA THR A 479 9.59 -7.70 26.97
C THR A 479 9.94 -7.06 28.34
N ALA A 480 11.05 -7.46 28.94
CA ALA A 480 11.55 -6.85 30.18
C ALA A 480 11.88 -5.36 29.96
N ALA A 481 12.63 -5.02 28.90
CA ALA A 481 12.93 -3.63 28.57
C ALA A 481 11.65 -2.82 28.31
N THR A 482 10.68 -3.38 27.60
CA THR A 482 9.37 -2.75 27.37
C THR A 482 8.68 -2.45 28.69
N TRP A 483 8.63 -3.42 29.60
CA TRP A 483 7.98 -3.25 30.88
C TRP A 483 8.67 -2.21 31.78
N PHE A 484 9.99 -2.22 31.88
CA PHE A 484 10.71 -1.36 32.79
C PHE A 484 11.11 0.00 32.23
N LEU A 485 11.38 0.11 30.93
CA LEU A 485 11.92 1.32 30.32
C LEU A 485 10.91 2.09 29.46
N PHE A 486 10.07 1.37 28.68
CA PHE A 486 9.20 2.02 27.70
C PHE A 486 7.78 2.32 28.21
N LEU A 487 7.22 1.50 29.12
CA LEU A 487 5.88 1.70 29.64
C LEU A 487 5.87 2.68 30.81
N SER A 488 5.00 3.69 30.76
CA SER A 488 4.70 4.59 31.85
C SER A 488 4.00 3.85 33.00
N GLN A 489 4.01 4.42 34.21
CA GLN A 489 3.30 3.82 35.35
C GLN A 489 1.80 3.63 35.07
N GLN A 490 1.17 4.60 34.41
CA GLN A 490 -0.24 4.51 34.04
C GLN A 490 -0.52 3.36 33.09
N GLU A 491 0.34 3.18 32.06
CA GLU A 491 0.20 2.08 31.10
C GLU A 491 0.37 0.71 31.78
N ARG A 492 1.32 0.56 32.72
CA ARG A 492 1.51 -0.68 33.50
C ARG A 492 0.29 -0.98 34.38
N LEU A 493 -0.30 0.04 35.01
CA LEU A 493 -1.51 -0.12 35.82
C LEU A 493 -2.71 -0.56 34.96
N LEU A 494 -2.88 0.03 33.76
CA LEU A 494 -3.92 -0.36 32.81
C LEU A 494 -3.77 -1.83 32.35
N ILE A 495 -2.54 -2.24 32.00
CA ILE A 495 -2.26 -3.62 31.60
C ILE A 495 -2.56 -4.58 32.75
N ASN A 496 -2.11 -4.27 33.98
CA ASN A 496 -2.39 -5.09 35.15
C ASN A 496 -3.88 -5.19 35.46
N ALA A 497 -4.63 -4.08 35.36
CA ALA A 497 -6.09 -4.06 35.56
C ALA A 497 -6.82 -4.91 34.52
N THR A 498 -6.35 -4.89 33.28
CA THR A 498 -6.91 -5.69 32.19
C THR A 498 -6.65 -7.19 32.41
N LEU A 499 -5.42 -7.56 32.78
CA LEU A 499 -5.03 -8.95 33.04
C LEU A 499 -5.77 -9.56 34.23
N HIS A 500 -6.07 -8.75 35.27
CA HIS A 500 -6.78 -9.21 36.48
C HIS A 500 -8.30 -9.05 36.41
N GLY A 501 -8.88 -8.74 35.24
CA GLY A 501 -10.34 -8.62 35.04
C GLY A 501 -11.00 -7.46 35.76
N LYS A 502 -10.23 -6.49 36.30
CA LYS A 502 -10.70 -5.35 37.13
C LYS A 502 -11.03 -4.09 36.30
N MET A 503 -11.48 -4.25 35.05
CA MET A 503 -11.82 -3.09 34.18
C MET A 503 -13.02 -2.24 34.67
N GLY A 504 -13.79 -2.70 35.67
CA GLY A 504 -14.97 -1.98 36.16
C GLY A 504 -14.67 -0.74 37.03
N SER A 505 -13.49 -0.61 37.60
CA SER A 505 -13.16 0.44 38.57
C SER A 505 -12.49 1.69 37.99
N PHE A 506 -12.08 1.70 36.75
CA PHE A 506 -11.34 2.82 36.11
C PHE A 506 -12.22 3.79 35.30
N LYS A 507 -13.54 3.61 35.25
CA LYS A 507 -14.48 4.52 34.57
C LYS A 507 -14.92 5.73 35.40
N GLN A 508 -14.42 5.94 36.59
CA GLN A 508 -14.84 7.02 37.54
C GLN A 508 -13.70 7.90 38.06
N GLN A 509 -12.54 7.93 37.40
CA GLN A 509 -11.53 8.96 37.69
C GLN A 509 -11.14 9.69 36.35
#